data_755e3e3c2d5495e3042fbb342e65bc69
#
_entry.id   755e3e3c2d5495e3042fbb342e65bc69
#
_cell.length_a   1.000
_cell.length_b   1.000
_cell.length_c   1.000
_cell.angle_alpha   90.00
_cell.angle_beta   90.00
_cell.angle_gamma   90.00
#
_symmetry.space_group_name_H-M   'P 1'
#
loop_
_entity.id
_entity.type
_entity.pdbx_description
1 polymer ?
#
loop_
_entity_poly.entity_id
_entity_poly.type
_entity_poly.pdbx_seq_one_letter_code
_entity_poly.pdbx_strand_id
1 'polypeptide(L)'
;MLPLALFCGGHNYFVGQFAQRNGWEAYSIHTTFQYGGAPGKRHRLREAGVWVDPPKYYDPAGGVLSFKLDLPHEMLHPPGGMSVGGHITMMNHQLAQIRAALALSTALGRKLVMPEVTCGYDKACKYRM
;
A
#
# COMPACT_ATOMS: atom_id res chain seq x y z
N MET A 1 8.80 -0.88 -32.54
CA MET A 1 7.97 -1.35 -31.41
C MET A 1 8.67 -0.98 -30.11
N LEU A 2 7.98 -0.35 -29.14
CA LEU A 2 8.60 0.04 -27.87
C LEU A 2 8.76 -1.18 -26.94
N PRO A 3 9.88 -1.31 -26.22
CA PRO A 3 10.11 -2.42 -25.30
C PRO A 3 9.10 -2.40 -24.14
N LEU A 4 8.35 -3.49 -23.95
CA LEU A 4 7.31 -3.60 -22.91
C LEU A 4 7.87 -3.47 -21.48
N ALA A 5 9.13 -3.77 -21.27
CA ALA A 5 9.79 -3.65 -19.98
C ALA A 5 10.10 -2.19 -19.58
N LEU A 6 10.23 -1.28 -20.56
CA LEU A 6 10.50 0.13 -20.33
C LEU A 6 9.25 1.00 -20.48
N PHE A 7 8.28 0.55 -21.28
CA PHE A 7 6.98 1.20 -21.47
C PHE A 7 5.89 0.26 -20.96
N CYS A 8 5.72 0.27 -19.63
CA CYS A 8 4.95 -0.75 -18.93
C CYS A 8 3.45 -0.45 -18.95
N GLY A 9 2.64 -1.46 -19.25
CA GLY A 9 1.24 -1.50 -18.83
C GLY A 9 1.12 -1.81 -17.33
N GLY A 10 -0.02 -1.50 -16.72
CA GLY A 10 -0.23 -1.67 -15.28
C GLY A 10 0.04 -3.11 -14.81
N HIS A 11 -0.42 -4.12 -15.55
CA HIS A 11 -0.14 -5.51 -15.21
C HIS A 11 1.36 -5.83 -15.19
N ASN A 12 2.09 -5.40 -16.23
CA ASN A 12 3.53 -5.68 -16.35
C ASN A 12 4.34 -4.99 -15.25
N TYR A 13 3.94 -3.79 -14.85
CA TYR A 13 4.65 -3.03 -13.82
C TYR A 13 4.30 -3.49 -12.40
N PHE A 14 3.00 -3.56 -12.05
CA PHE A 14 2.57 -3.81 -10.68
C PHE A 14 2.46 -5.29 -10.33
N VAL A 15 2.12 -6.16 -11.29
CA VAL A 15 1.92 -7.59 -11.06
C VAL A 15 3.12 -8.40 -11.56
N GLY A 16 3.48 -8.24 -12.82
CA GLY A 16 4.62 -8.94 -13.43
C GLY A 16 5.97 -8.45 -12.94
N GLN A 17 6.06 -7.18 -12.55
CA GLN A 17 7.28 -6.53 -12.06
C GLN A 17 8.47 -6.69 -13.01
N PHE A 18 8.24 -6.63 -14.34
CA PHE A 18 9.27 -6.92 -15.33
C PHE A 18 10.46 -5.96 -15.27
N ALA A 19 10.21 -4.66 -15.12
CA ALA A 19 11.29 -3.69 -14.98
C ALA A 19 12.08 -3.93 -13.69
N GLN A 20 11.37 -4.04 -12.56
CA GLN A 20 11.96 -4.19 -11.23
C GLN A 20 12.80 -5.47 -11.11
N ARG A 21 12.31 -6.60 -11.63
CA ARG A 21 13.02 -7.90 -11.60
C ARG A 21 14.31 -7.90 -12.41
N ASN A 22 14.39 -7.03 -13.41
CA ASN A 22 15.58 -6.92 -14.24
C ASN A 22 16.47 -5.73 -13.85
N GLY A 23 16.14 -5.00 -12.77
CA GLY A 23 16.90 -3.83 -12.35
C GLY A 23 16.78 -2.66 -13.35
N TRP A 24 15.70 -2.61 -14.13
CA TRP A 24 15.47 -1.56 -15.12
C TRP A 24 14.52 -0.50 -14.57
N GLU A 25 14.75 0.74 -14.97
CA GLU A 25 13.85 1.84 -14.67
C GLU A 25 12.86 2.01 -15.83
N ALA A 26 11.55 2.01 -15.50
CA ALA A 26 10.51 2.19 -16.50
C ALA A 26 10.42 3.66 -16.93
N TYR A 27 10.43 3.93 -18.22
CA TYR A 27 10.25 5.29 -18.76
C TYR A 27 8.81 5.77 -18.71
N SER A 28 7.85 4.85 -18.80
CA SER A 28 6.44 5.17 -18.65
C SER A 28 5.66 4.01 -18.04
N ILE A 29 4.61 4.37 -17.29
CA ILE A 29 3.70 3.40 -16.66
C ILE A 29 2.27 3.81 -17.00
N HIS A 30 1.57 2.98 -17.77
CA HIS A 30 0.17 3.15 -18.07
C HIS A 30 -0.66 2.26 -17.14
N THR A 31 -1.32 2.83 -16.16
CA THR A 31 -2.15 2.11 -15.17
C THR A 31 -3.44 1.58 -15.80
N THR A 32 -3.32 0.55 -16.64
CA THR A 32 -4.45 -0.20 -17.19
C THR A 32 -5.08 -1.10 -16.13
N PHE A 33 -6.36 -1.42 -16.29
CA PHE A 33 -7.13 -2.34 -15.43
C PHE A 33 -7.17 -1.91 -13.96
N GLN A 34 -7.11 -0.61 -13.68
CA GLN A 34 -7.24 -0.08 -12.33
C GLN A 34 -8.67 0.38 -12.06
N TYR A 35 -9.25 -0.14 -10.98
CA TYR A 35 -10.57 0.28 -10.51
C TYR A 35 -10.55 1.73 -10.00
N GLY A 36 -11.72 2.39 -10.02
CA GLY A 36 -11.87 3.75 -9.51
C GLY A 36 -11.43 4.85 -10.48
N GLY A 37 -11.23 4.54 -11.77
CA GLY A 37 -10.90 5.54 -12.80
C GLY A 37 -9.59 6.31 -12.51
N ALA A 38 -9.56 7.60 -12.79
CA ALA A 38 -8.38 8.44 -12.59
C ALA A 38 -7.90 8.54 -11.12
N PRO A 39 -8.79 8.67 -10.11
CA PRO A 39 -8.38 8.62 -8.71
C PRO A 39 -7.71 7.30 -8.33
N GLY A 40 -8.26 6.15 -8.77
CA GLY A 40 -7.68 4.84 -8.51
C GLY A 40 -6.32 4.67 -9.17
N LYS A 41 -6.13 5.15 -10.40
CA LYS A 41 -4.83 5.16 -11.09
C LYS A 41 -3.79 5.96 -10.33
N ARG A 42 -4.14 7.15 -9.87
CA ARG A 42 -3.26 8.01 -9.05
C ARG A 42 -2.87 7.33 -7.74
N HIS A 43 -3.84 6.72 -7.06
CA HIS A 43 -3.60 5.98 -5.83
C HIS A 43 -2.57 4.85 -6.06
N ARG A 44 -2.74 4.07 -7.13
CA ARG A 44 -1.82 2.99 -7.48
C ARG A 44 -0.39 3.47 -7.78
N LEU A 45 -0.28 4.61 -8.46
CA LEU A 45 1.02 5.23 -8.73
C LEU A 45 1.70 5.76 -7.46
N ARG A 46 0.90 6.31 -6.51
CA ARG A 46 1.40 6.73 -5.19
C ARG A 46 1.93 5.55 -4.37
N GLU A 47 1.18 4.45 -4.31
CA GLU A 47 1.62 3.23 -3.63
C GLU A 47 2.96 2.70 -4.17
N ALA A 48 3.19 2.85 -5.47
CA ALA A 48 4.43 2.45 -6.11
C ALA A 48 5.57 3.48 -6.00
N GLY A 49 5.32 4.65 -5.38
CA GLY A 49 6.32 5.72 -5.25
C GLY A 49 6.66 6.44 -6.56
N VAL A 50 5.83 6.29 -7.60
CA VAL A 50 6.07 6.85 -8.95
C VAL A 50 5.10 7.99 -9.31
N TRP A 51 4.42 8.54 -8.33
CA TRP A 51 3.55 9.71 -8.47
C TRP A 51 4.08 10.86 -7.61
N VAL A 52 4.24 12.03 -8.23
CA VAL A 52 4.64 13.25 -7.55
C VAL A 52 3.41 14.14 -7.36
N ASP A 53 3.05 14.36 -6.10
CA ASP A 53 1.98 15.30 -5.74
C ASP A 53 2.54 16.71 -5.52
N PRO A 54 1.69 17.75 -5.65
CA PRO A 54 2.10 19.11 -5.28
C PRO A 54 2.54 19.18 -3.81
N PRO A 55 3.51 20.03 -3.43
CA PRO A 55 4.02 20.13 -2.05
C PRO A 55 2.92 20.31 -1.00
N LYS A 56 1.88 21.09 -1.27
CA LYS A 56 0.72 21.28 -0.37
C LYS A 56 -0.08 20.00 -0.06
N TYR A 57 0.12 18.93 -0.84
CA TYR A 57 -0.49 17.63 -0.56
C TYR A 57 0.16 17.00 0.68
N TYR A 58 1.47 17.19 0.84
CA TYR A 58 2.26 16.64 1.95
C TYR A 58 2.32 17.56 3.17
N ASP A 59 1.95 18.84 3.00
CA ASP A 59 1.93 19.86 4.05
C ASP A 59 0.53 20.48 4.19
N PRO A 60 -0.45 19.74 4.74
CA PRO A 60 -1.78 20.27 4.98
C PRO A 60 -1.75 21.26 6.16
N ALA A 61 -2.57 22.31 6.09
CA ALA A 61 -2.63 23.40 7.09
C ALA A 61 -2.80 22.93 8.54
N GLY A 62 -3.47 21.80 8.79
CA GLY A 62 -3.64 21.20 10.13
C GLY A 62 -2.50 20.26 10.53
N GLY A 63 -1.53 20.06 9.65
CA GLY A 63 -0.49 19.05 9.83
C GLY A 63 -1.02 17.62 9.61
N VAL A 64 -0.16 16.65 9.86
CA VAL A 64 -0.46 15.23 9.70
C VAL A 64 -0.46 14.51 11.05
N LEU A 65 -1.21 13.41 11.11
CA LEU A 65 -1.16 12.41 12.17
C LEU A 65 -0.61 11.13 11.57
N SER A 66 0.48 10.62 12.11
CA SER A 66 1.04 9.31 11.74
C SER A 66 1.11 8.41 12.97
N PHE A 67 1.03 7.10 12.76
CA PHE A 67 1.19 6.10 13.81
C PHE A 67 1.73 4.81 13.21
N LYS A 68 2.23 3.94 14.07
CA LYS A 68 2.60 2.57 13.70
C LYS A 68 1.57 1.61 14.26
N LEU A 69 1.27 0.57 13.50
CA LEU A 69 0.43 -0.52 13.98
C LEU A 69 1.19 -1.33 15.02
N ASP A 70 0.55 -1.58 16.15
CA ASP A 70 1.03 -2.52 17.15
C ASP A 70 0.49 -3.92 16.79
N LEU A 71 1.39 -4.81 16.42
CA LEU A 71 1.08 -6.20 16.07
C LEU A 71 1.84 -7.13 17.01
N PRO A 72 1.13 -7.83 17.91
CA PRO A 72 1.72 -8.85 18.76
C PRO A 72 2.46 -9.91 17.95
N HIS A 73 3.62 -10.35 18.46
CA HIS A 73 4.45 -11.34 17.78
C HIS A 73 3.70 -12.63 17.45
N GLU A 74 2.81 -13.06 18.33
CA GLU A 74 1.97 -14.25 18.16
C GLU A 74 0.97 -14.12 17.02
N MET A 75 0.55 -12.90 16.68
CA MET A 75 -0.29 -12.66 15.50
C MET A 75 0.50 -12.67 14.19
N LEU A 76 1.78 -12.27 14.24
CA LEU A 76 2.66 -12.30 13.07
C LEU A 76 3.19 -13.72 12.80
N HIS A 77 3.50 -14.45 13.87
CA HIS A 77 4.14 -15.76 13.83
C HIS A 77 3.36 -16.80 14.66
N PRO A 78 2.11 -17.13 14.27
CA PRO A 78 1.31 -18.10 15.02
C PRO A 78 1.91 -19.51 14.93
N PRO A 79 1.86 -20.29 16.01
CA PRO A 79 2.26 -21.69 16.00
C PRO A 79 1.50 -22.46 14.91
N GLY A 80 2.24 -23.19 14.06
CA GLY A 80 1.65 -23.94 12.94
C GLY A 80 1.43 -23.09 11.66
N GLY A 81 1.84 -21.83 11.65
CA GLY A 81 1.73 -20.93 10.52
C GLY A 81 0.38 -20.18 10.45
N MET A 82 0.32 -19.20 9.52
CA MET A 82 -0.85 -18.36 9.38
C MET A 82 -2.02 -19.13 8.74
N SER A 83 -3.12 -19.23 9.46
CA SER A 83 -4.41 -19.73 8.96
C SER A 83 -5.28 -18.58 8.43
N VAL A 84 -6.33 -18.90 7.66
CA VAL A 84 -7.33 -17.91 7.22
C VAL A 84 -7.96 -17.18 8.43
N GLY A 85 -8.32 -17.92 9.47
CA GLY A 85 -8.90 -17.34 10.70
C GLY A 85 -7.89 -16.43 11.41
N GLY A 86 -6.63 -16.85 11.54
CA GLY A 86 -5.56 -16.05 12.12
C GLY A 86 -5.32 -14.75 11.32
N HIS A 87 -5.31 -14.86 10.01
CA HIS A 87 -5.21 -13.69 9.14
C HIS A 87 -6.36 -12.70 9.33
N ILE A 88 -7.61 -13.17 9.37
CA ILE A 88 -8.78 -12.32 9.62
C ILE A 88 -8.68 -11.65 11.00
N THR A 89 -8.25 -12.37 12.03
CA THR A 89 -8.04 -11.82 13.38
C THR A 89 -7.00 -10.72 13.36
N MET A 90 -5.87 -10.94 12.72
CA MET A 90 -4.80 -9.96 12.57
C MET A 90 -5.28 -8.72 11.79
N MET A 91 -6.04 -8.91 10.70
CA MET A 91 -6.59 -7.79 9.93
C MET A 91 -7.58 -6.97 10.75
N ASN A 92 -8.46 -7.62 11.53
CA ASN A 92 -9.40 -6.92 12.41
C ASN A 92 -8.69 -6.13 13.50
N HIS A 93 -7.59 -6.66 14.04
CA HIS A 93 -6.77 -5.95 15.02
C HIS A 93 -6.14 -4.68 14.42
N GLN A 94 -5.60 -4.74 13.21
CA GLN A 94 -5.07 -3.58 12.47
C GLN A 94 -6.18 -2.56 12.16
N LEU A 95 -7.33 -3.03 11.68
CA LEU A 95 -8.47 -2.16 11.35
C LEU A 95 -9.01 -1.41 12.58
N ALA A 96 -9.01 -2.05 13.77
CA ALA A 96 -9.43 -1.38 15.01
C ALA A 96 -8.51 -0.20 15.34
N GLN A 97 -7.20 -0.34 15.18
CA GLN A 97 -6.22 0.73 15.38
C GLN A 97 -6.37 1.85 14.34
N ILE A 98 -6.59 1.49 13.08
CA ILE A 98 -6.84 2.47 12.00
C ILE A 98 -8.12 3.26 12.28
N ARG A 99 -9.20 2.61 12.75
CA ARG A 99 -10.44 3.30 13.16
C ARG A 99 -10.20 4.32 14.28
N ALA A 100 -9.45 3.93 15.30
CA ALA A 100 -9.10 4.84 16.40
C ALA A 100 -8.29 6.04 15.90
N ALA A 101 -7.30 5.79 15.04
CA ALA A 101 -6.49 6.85 14.43
C ALA A 101 -7.30 7.78 13.53
N LEU A 102 -8.29 7.27 12.76
CA LEU A 102 -9.21 8.07 11.95
C LEU A 102 -10.10 8.97 12.84
N ALA A 103 -10.65 8.44 13.94
CA ALA A 103 -11.43 9.22 14.89
C ALA A 103 -10.58 10.35 15.50
N LEU A 104 -9.35 10.03 15.93
CA LEU A 104 -8.41 11.01 16.47
C LEU A 104 -8.02 12.07 15.43
N SER A 105 -7.73 11.66 14.19
CA SER A 105 -7.38 12.59 13.10
C SER A 105 -8.51 13.56 12.81
N THR A 106 -9.76 13.07 12.84
CA THR A 106 -10.96 13.89 12.68
C THR A 106 -11.12 14.89 13.83
N ALA A 107 -10.97 14.44 15.07
CA ALA A 107 -11.07 15.29 16.27
C ALA A 107 -9.99 16.38 16.30
N LEU A 108 -8.80 16.09 15.79
CA LEU A 108 -7.66 17.03 15.74
C LEU A 108 -7.66 17.90 14.48
N GLY A 109 -8.54 17.67 13.51
CA GLY A 109 -8.54 18.36 12.21
C GLY A 109 -7.27 18.09 11.38
N ARG A 110 -6.59 16.94 11.59
CA ARG A 110 -5.35 16.56 10.92
C ARG A 110 -5.58 15.51 9.84
N LYS A 111 -4.71 15.49 8.84
CA LYS A 111 -4.71 14.42 7.83
C LYS A 111 -4.05 13.15 8.40
N LEU A 112 -4.73 12.02 8.29
CA LEU A 112 -4.13 10.75 8.69
C LEU A 112 -3.18 10.23 7.60
N VAL A 113 -1.94 9.93 8.00
CA VAL A 113 -1.00 9.14 7.18
C VAL A 113 -1.30 7.67 7.48
N MET A 114 -1.74 6.93 6.47
CA MET A 114 -2.05 5.52 6.62
C MET A 114 -0.79 4.73 6.98
N PRO A 115 -0.85 3.85 8.00
CA PRO A 115 0.27 3.01 8.37
C PRO A 115 0.49 1.91 7.34
N GLU A 116 1.66 1.31 7.36
CA GLU A 116 1.91 0.07 6.63
C GLU A 116 1.08 -1.07 7.23
N VAL A 117 0.25 -1.71 6.39
CA VAL A 117 -0.61 -2.83 6.80
C VAL A 117 0.07 -4.15 6.46
N THR A 118 0.16 -5.02 7.44
CA THR A 118 0.75 -6.36 7.27
C THR A 118 -0.31 -7.37 6.84
N CYS A 119 -0.02 -8.10 5.77
CA CYS A 119 -0.84 -9.20 5.27
C CYS A 119 -0.11 -10.53 5.53
N GLY A 120 -0.79 -11.49 6.15
CA GLY A 120 -0.19 -12.78 6.54
C GLY A 120 -0.61 -13.98 5.69
N TYR A 121 -1.54 -13.83 4.75
CA TYR A 121 -2.16 -14.99 4.07
C TYR A 121 -2.35 -14.82 2.57
N ASP A 122 -1.66 -13.99 1.88
CA ASP A 122 -1.79 -13.89 0.43
C ASP A 122 -0.54 -14.48 -0.25
N LYS A 123 -0.75 -15.19 -1.36
CA LYS A 123 0.35 -15.65 -2.22
C LYS A 123 1.24 -14.49 -2.68
N ALA A 124 0.67 -13.30 -2.85
CA ALA A 124 1.41 -12.09 -3.18
C ALA A 124 2.24 -11.55 -2.00
N CYS A 125 1.88 -11.84 -0.76
CA CYS A 125 2.62 -11.40 0.44
C CYS A 125 3.87 -12.24 0.72
N LYS A 126 4.00 -13.44 0.15
CA LYS A 126 5.18 -14.31 0.30
C LYS A 126 6.48 -13.72 -0.27
N TYR A 127 6.41 -12.62 -1.00
CA TYR A 127 7.57 -12.00 -1.65
C TYR A 127 8.11 -10.76 -0.92
N ARG A 128 7.62 -10.47 0.31
CA ARG A 128 8.08 -9.34 1.14
C ARG A 128 8.66 -9.73 2.50
N MET A 129 9.10 -10.98 2.65
CA MET A 129 9.91 -11.39 3.80
C MET A 129 11.37 -11.49 3.41
#